data_649e410be064e5284bdbc1a176b97400
#
_entry.id   649e410be064e5284bdbc1a176b97400
#
_cell.length_a   1.000
_cell.length_b   1.000
_cell.length_c   1.000
_cell.angle_alpha   90.00
_cell.angle_beta   90.00
_cell.angle_gamma   90.00
#
_symmetry.space_group_name_H-M   'P 1'
#
loop_
_entity.id
_entity.type
_entity.pdbx_description
1 polymer ?
#
loop_
_entity_poly.entity_id
_entity_poly.type
_entity_poly.pdbx_seq_one_letter_code
_entity_poly.pdbx_strand_id
1 'polypeptide(L)'
;MVCAGAAFSQNSQTAEPRNVVQLSASGTVEVQQDLLVLALSTSKEGADAASTQAQLKQALDAALAEAKRNAQSGQMDVRTGPFGLYPRYGKDGKINGWQGRAELVLEGRDFARITATAGKIQTMAISQVGFALSREARAKVEGEAQTLAIEQFKARAADLSRGFGFANYSLREVSVNSNEMSPGPRPRAMAMEAKSAAYSDAPVPVE
;
A
#
# COMPACT_ATOMS: atom_id res chain seq x y z
N MET A 1 -36.01 54.97 38.01
CA MET A 1 -36.04 53.59 38.52
C MET A 1 -35.44 52.71 37.43
N VAL A 2 -34.16 52.32 37.55
CA VAL A 2 -33.42 51.51 36.56
C VAL A 2 -33.21 50.14 37.19
N CYS A 3 -33.89 49.10 36.66
CA CYS A 3 -33.70 47.74 37.08
C CYS A 3 -32.53 47.15 36.29
N ALA A 4 -31.41 46.88 36.96
CA ALA A 4 -30.29 46.13 36.43
C ALA A 4 -30.60 44.63 36.56
N GLY A 5 -30.84 43.96 35.42
CA GLY A 5 -30.98 42.50 35.33
C GLY A 5 -29.59 41.84 35.39
N ALA A 6 -29.33 41.08 36.44
CA ALA A 6 -28.14 40.24 36.56
C ALA A 6 -28.32 39.02 35.68
N ALA A 7 -27.52 38.90 34.61
CA ALA A 7 -27.39 37.69 33.80
C ALA A 7 -26.56 36.68 34.56
N PHE A 8 -27.17 35.61 35.05
CA PHE A 8 -26.46 34.42 35.56
C PHE A 8 -25.95 33.62 34.40
N SER A 9 -24.66 33.70 34.14
CA SER A 9 -23.96 32.76 33.26
C SER A 9 -23.94 31.39 33.95
N GLN A 10 -24.79 30.48 33.47
CA GLN A 10 -24.69 29.06 33.84
C GLN A 10 -23.40 28.47 33.19
N ASN A 11 -22.38 28.37 34.01
CA ASN A 11 -21.18 27.64 33.68
C ASN A 11 -21.52 26.14 33.74
N SER A 12 -21.86 25.55 32.60
CA SER A 12 -22.07 24.11 32.47
C SER A 12 -20.73 23.42 32.65
N GLN A 13 -20.33 23.16 33.88
CA GLN A 13 -19.23 22.27 34.19
C GLN A 13 -19.61 20.87 33.69
N THR A 14 -19.05 20.46 32.55
CA THR A 14 -19.13 19.08 32.11
C THR A 14 -18.42 18.23 33.17
N ALA A 15 -19.20 17.50 33.97
CA ALA A 15 -18.66 16.64 35.01
C ALA A 15 -17.64 15.68 34.40
N GLU A 16 -16.46 15.65 34.96
CA GLU A 16 -15.44 14.69 34.50
C GLU A 16 -15.97 13.25 34.62
N PRO A 17 -15.81 12.45 33.58
CA PRO A 17 -16.33 11.09 33.60
C PRO A 17 -15.60 10.28 34.69
N ARG A 18 -16.36 9.67 35.58
CA ARG A 18 -15.85 8.79 36.64
C ARG A 18 -15.91 7.33 36.16
N ASN A 19 -14.99 6.50 36.68
CA ASN A 19 -14.92 5.06 36.40
C ASN A 19 -14.80 4.76 34.89
N VAL A 20 -13.96 5.52 34.18
CA VAL A 20 -13.68 5.33 32.75
C VAL A 20 -12.33 4.67 32.57
N VAL A 21 -12.30 3.62 31.78
CA VAL A 21 -11.08 2.94 31.33
C VAL A 21 -11.00 3.07 29.81
N GLN A 22 -9.85 3.47 29.32
CA GLN A 22 -9.56 3.45 27.89
C GLN A 22 -8.86 2.13 27.56
N LEU A 23 -9.44 1.37 26.65
CA LEU A 23 -8.96 0.05 26.22
C LEU A 23 -8.86 -0.02 24.72
N SER A 24 -7.77 -0.58 24.21
CA SER A 24 -7.59 -0.90 22.79
C SER A 24 -7.43 -2.40 22.59
N ALA A 25 -7.91 -2.89 21.46
CA ALA A 25 -7.69 -4.25 20.99
C ALA A 25 -7.49 -4.23 19.48
N SER A 26 -6.79 -5.23 18.94
CA SER A 26 -6.53 -5.37 17.51
C SER A 26 -6.79 -6.80 17.07
N GLY A 27 -7.34 -6.97 15.87
CA GLY A 27 -7.43 -8.26 15.19
C GLY A 27 -6.48 -8.27 14.01
N THR A 28 -5.75 -9.37 13.84
CA THR A 28 -4.84 -9.55 12.71
C THR A 28 -5.22 -10.82 11.97
N VAL A 29 -5.32 -10.72 10.64
CA VAL A 29 -5.60 -11.85 9.74
C VAL A 29 -4.49 -11.90 8.69
N GLU A 30 -3.88 -13.06 8.54
CA GLU A 30 -2.92 -13.30 7.46
C GLU A 30 -3.68 -13.88 6.26
N VAL A 31 -3.46 -13.30 5.09
CA VAL A 31 -4.15 -13.70 3.86
C VAL A 31 -3.20 -13.69 2.67
N GLN A 32 -3.39 -14.64 1.77
CA GLN A 32 -2.66 -14.66 0.50
C GLN A 32 -3.28 -13.65 -0.47
N GLN A 33 -2.44 -12.81 -1.08
CA GLN A 33 -2.86 -11.86 -2.11
C GLN A 33 -3.30 -12.61 -3.37
N ASP A 34 -4.46 -12.26 -3.90
CA ASP A 34 -5.15 -12.93 -5.00
C ASP A 34 -5.15 -12.15 -6.31
N LEU A 35 -4.54 -10.95 -6.34
CA LEU A 35 -4.33 -10.16 -7.54
C LEU A 35 -2.86 -10.00 -7.86
N LEU A 36 -2.52 -10.15 -9.13
CA LEU A 36 -1.25 -9.71 -9.71
C LEU A 36 -1.49 -8.36 -10.40
N VAL A 37 -0.64 -7.38 -10.10
CA VAL A 37 -0.60 -6.06 -10.75
C VAL A 37 0.75 -5.95 -11.45
N LEU A 38 0.74 -5.83 -12.77
CA LEU A 38 1.93 -5.74 -13.60
C LEU A 38 1.87 -4.45 -14.41
N ALA A 39 2.81 -3.55 -14.16
CA ALA A 39 2.95 -2.31 -14.91
C ALA A 39 4.05 -2.45 -15.98
N LEU A 40 3.71 -2.05 -17.21
CA LEU A 40 4.65 -1.91 -18.31
C LEU A 40 4.80 -0.43 -18.64
N SER A 41 6.02 0.01 -18.92
CA SER A 41 6.26 1.39 -19.30
C SER A 41 7.18 1.50 -20.51
N THR A 42 7.07 2.62 -21.21
CA THR A 42 8.00 3.04 -22.25
C THR A 42 8.31 4.51 -22.07
N SER A 43 9.53 4.90 -22.43
CA SER A 43 9.93 6.29 -22.51
C SER A 43 10.44 6.60 -23.91
N LYS A 44 10.20 7.81 -24.38
CA LYS A 44 10.69 8.33 -25.66
C LYS A 44 11.28 9.72 -25.45
N GLU A 45 12.34 10.01 -26.18
CA GLU A 45 12.98 11.33 -26.20
C GLU A 45 13.05 11.81 -27.64
N GLY A 46 12.95 13.14 -27.81
CA GLY A 46 13.05 13.76 -29.12
C GLY A 46 13.23 15.27 -29.04
N ALA A 47 13.57 15.88 -30.14
CA ALA A 47 13.72 17.33 -30.23
C ALA A 47 12.37 18.06 -30.28
N ASP A 48 11.34 17.40 -30.80
CA ASP A 48 9.99 17.95 -30.98
C ASP A 48 8.94 17.23 -30.12
N ALA A 49 8.07 18.03 -29.50
CA ALA A 49 7.02 17.54 -28.61
C ALA A 49 6.01 16.64 -29.34
N ALA A 50 5.55 17.07 -30.51
CA ALA A 50 4.50 16.37 -31.25
C ALA A 50 4.96 14.99 -31.73
N SER A 51 6.20 14.91 -32.27
CA SER A 51 6.80 13.65 -32.72
C SER A 51 7.06 12.69 -31.54
N THR A 52 7.53 13.20 -30.41
CA THR A 52 7.75 12.39 -29.20
C THR A 52 6.43 11.85 -28.65
N GLN A 53 5.38 12.68 -28.62
CA GLN A 53 4.04 12.27 -28.21
C GLN A 53 3.45 11.21 -29.16
N ALA A 54 3.62 11.36 -30.47
CA ALA A 54 3.14 10.40 -31.46
C ALA A 54 3.81 9.02 -31.29
N GLN A 55 5.12 8.98 -31.03
CA GLN A 55 5.85 7.75 -30.78
C GLN A 55 5.39 7.04 -29.49
N LEU A 56 5.14 7.81 -28.42
CA LEU A 56 4.58 7.27 -27.17
C LEU A 56 3.20 6.69 -27.39
N LYS A 57 2.34 7.43 -28.09
CA LYS A 57 0.99 6.98 -28.41
C LYS A 57 1.02 5.70 -29.23
N GLN A 58 1.85 5.63 -30.25
CA GLN A 58 2.00 4.45 -31.10
C GLN A 58 2.43 3.22 -30.27
N ALA A 59 3.40 3.39 -29.37
CA ALA A 59 3.88 2.30 -28.51
C ALA A 59 2.79 1.82 -27.55
N LEU A 60 2.04 2.76 -26.95
CA LEU A 60 0.94 2.47 -26.05
C LEU A 60 -0.24 1.79 -26.79
N ASP A 61 -0.62 2.30 -27.95
CA ASP A 61 -1.73 1.73 -28.76
C ASP A 61 -1.43 0.29 -29.17
N ALA A 62 -0.19 -0.01 -29.58
CA ALA A 62 0.23 -1.36 -29.91
C ALA A 62 0.18 -2.30 -28.69
N ALA A 63 0.65 -1.83 -27.53
CA ALA A 63 0.57 -2.59 -26.27
C ALA A 63 -0.87 -2.83 -25.84
N LEU A 64 -1.72 -1.81 -25.93
CA LEU A 64 -3.16 -1.92 -25.62
C LEU A 64 -3.88 -2.90 -26.55
N ALA A 65 -3.57 -2.89 -27.84
CA ALA A 65 -4.16 -3.80 -28.80
C ALA A 65 -3.82 -5.26 -28.46
N GLU A 66 -2.56 -5.54 -28.07
CA GLU A 66 -2.15 -6.88 -27.67
C GLU A 66 -2.81 -7.29 -26.34
N ALA A 67 -2.79 -6.39 -25.34
CA ALA A 67 -3.38 -6.66 -24.03
C ALA A 67 -4.90 -6.93 -24.13
N LYS A 68 -5.64 -6.12 -24.89
CA LYS A 68 -7.10 -6.25 -25.07
C LYS A 68 -7.50 -7.56 -25.74
N ARG A 69 -6.69 -8.10 -26.64
CA ARG A 69 -6.95 -9.42 -27.26
C ARG A 69 -6.98 -10.56 -26.25
N ASN A 70 -6.20 -10.42 -25.18
CA ASN A 70 -6.06 -11.42 -24.12
C ASN A 70 -6.86 -11.07 -22.86
N ALA A 71 -7.50 -9.90 -22.81
CA ALA A 71 -8.26 -9.44 -21.66
C ALA A 71 -9.50 -10.32 -21.43
N GLN A 72 -9.78 -10.59 -20.16
CA GLN A 72 -10.96 -11.31 -19.72
C GLN A 72 -11.39 -10.74 -18.38
N SER A 73 -12.60 -10.20 -18.30
CA SER A 73 -13.11 -9.54 -17.10
C SER A 73 -12.96 -10.42 -15.85
N GLY A 74 -12.42 -9.84 -14.78
CA GLY A 74 -12.16 -10.50 -13.50
C GLY A 74 -10.98 -11.46 -13.49
N GLN A 75 -10.41 -11.80 -14.66
CA GLN A 75 -9.22 -12.64 -14.78
C GLN A 75 -7.98 -11.81 -15.16
N MET A 76 -8.13 -10.93 -16.14
CA MET A 76 -7.12 -9.95 -16.54
C MET A 76 -7.81 -8.71 -17.08
N ASP A 77 -7.76 -7.63 -16.34
CA ASP A 77 -8.19 -6.30 -16.71
C ASP A 77 -7.00 -5.47 -17.21
N VAL A 78 -7.29 -4.55 -18.13
CA VAL A 78 -6.29 -3.71 -18.80
C VAL A 78 -6.65 -2.26 -18.60
N ARG A 79 -5.73 -1.47 -18.07
CA ARG A 79 -5.90 -0.02 -17.92
C ARG A 79 -4.63 0.73 -18.30
N THR A 80 -4.78 1.94 -18.80
CA THR A 80 -3.66 2.86 -19.00
C THR A 80 -3.28 3.49 -17.66
N GLY A 81 -1.97 3.55 -17.42
CA GLY A 81 -1.38 4.30 -16.32
C GLY A 81 -1.07 5.75 -16.73
N PRO A 82 -0.15 6.40 -16.02
CA PRO A 82 0.27 7.76 -16.35
C PRO A 82 0.81 7.87 -17.78
N PHE A 83 0.41 8.98 -18.44
CA PHE A 83 0.95 9.41 -19.71
C PHE A 83 1.39 10.87 -19.56
N GLY A 84 2.67 11.15 -19.80
CA GLY A 84 3.21 12.48 -19.60
C GLY A 84 4.30 12.81 -20.60
N LEU A 85 4.42 14.10 -20.94
CA LEU A 85 5.46 14.67 -21.78
C LEU A 85 6.04 15.91 -21.07
N TYR A 86 7.36 15.96 -20.96
CA TYR A 86 8.08 16.98 -20.21
C TYR A 86 9.19 17.59 -21.06
N PRO A 87 9.41 18.91 -21.00
CA PRO A 87 10.54 19.54 -21.65
C PRO A 87 11.86 19.17 -20.95
N ARG A 88 12.90 18.98 -21.74
CA ARG A 88 14.28 18.87 -21.25
C ARG A 88 14.97 20.21 -21.45
N TYR A 89 15.73 20.62 -20.44
CA TYR A 89 16.45 21.90 -20.46
C TYR A 89 17.95 21.66 -20.62
N GLY A 90 18.57 22.47 -21.45
CA GLY A 90 20.01 22.55 -21.61
C GLY A 90 20.68 23.29 -20.45
N LYS A 91 22.03 23.32 -20.46
CA LYS A 91 22.81 24.04 -19.46
C LYS A 91 22.57 25.57 -19.49
N ASP A 92 22.07 26.08 -20.61
CA ASP A 92 21.69 27.46 -20.84
C ASP A 92 20.25 27.79 -20.39
N GLY A 93 19.54 26.83 -19.77
CA GLY A 93 18.16 26.99 -19.32
C GLY A 93 17.12 26.99 -20.44
N LYS A 94 17.50 26.73 -21.70
CA LYS A 94 16.57 26.63 -22.82
C LYS A 94 16.13 25.17 -23.03
N ILE A 95 14.92 25.02 -23.58
CA ILE A 95 14.42 23.68 -23.96
C ILE A 95 15.31 23.15 -25.10
N ASN A 96 15.95 22.00 -24.86
CA ASN A 96 16.78 21.30 -25.83
C ASN A 96 16.19 19.97 -26.31
N GLY A 97 14.96 19.64 -25.89
CA GLY A 97 14.26 18.43 -26.27
C GLY A 97 13.09 18.15 -25.38
N TRP A 98 12.47 17.00 -25.63
CA TRP A 98 11.29 16.51 -24.93
C TRP A 98 11.52 15.06 -24.49
N GLN A 99 11.02 14.73 -23.35
CA GLN A 99 11.00 13.37 -22.83
C GLN A 99 9.58 13.03 -22.39
N GLY A 100 9.10 11.88 -22.79
CA GLY A 100 7.79 11.42 -22.37
C GLY A 100 7.81 9.99 -21.87
N ARG A 101 6.79 9.66 -21.07
CA ARG A 101 6.56 8.31 -20.55
C ARG A 101 5.11 7.92 -20.72
N ALA A 102 4.88 6.65 -21.03
CA ALA A 102 3.57 6.05 -21.04
C ALA A 102 3.60 4.74 -20.25
N GLU A 103 2.47 4.42 -19.61
CA GLU A 103 2.33 3.22 -18.80
C GLU A 103 1.04 2.47 -19.14
N LEU A 104 1.13 1.15 -19.11
CA LEU A 104 0.03 0.20 -19.24
C LEU A 104 0.05 -0.71 -18.02
N VAL A 105 -1.12 -0.97 -17.44
CA VAL A 105 -1.25 -1.85 -16.28
C VAL A 105 -2.16 -3.02 -16.64
N LEU A 106 -1.66 -4.21 -16.36
CA LEU A 106 -2.40 -5.47 -16.39
C LEU A 106 -2.65 -5.91 -14.96
N GLU A 107 -3.90 -6.18 -14.62
CA GLU A 107 -4.29 -6.54 -13.25
C GLU A 107 -5.31 -7.68 -13.30
N GLY A 108 -5.21 -8.65 -12.39
CA GLY A 108 -6.19 -9.73 -12.32
C GLY A 108 -5.74 -10.93 -11.51
N ARG A 109 -6.58 -11.97 -11.55
CA ARG A 109 -6.38 -13.22 -10.81
C ARG A 109 -5.69 -14.31 -11.63
N ASP A 110 -5.73 -14.22 -12.96
CA ASP A 110 -5.04 -15.16 -13.84
C ASP A 110 -3.59 -14.71 -14.07
N PHE A 111 -2.70 -15.05 -13.15
CA PHE A 111 -1.29 -14.69 -13.17
C PHE A 111 -0.57 -15.21 -14.42
N ALA A 112 -0.94 -16.42 -14.87
CA ALA A 112 -0.34 -17.02 -16.06
C ALA A 112 -0.71 -16.22 -17.33
N ARG A 113 -1.97 -15.82 -17.46
CA ARG A 113 -2.45 -14.98 -18.56
C ARG A 113 -1.76 -13.63 -18.58
N ILE A 114 -1.67 -12.96 -17.41
CA ILE A 114 -1.05 -11.64 -17.26
C ILE A 114 0.42 -11.70 -17.69
N THR A 115 1.18 -12.66 -17.17
CA THR A 115 2.61 -12.80 -17.48
C THR A 115 2.85 -13.19 -18.95
N ALA A 116 2.02 -14.09 -19.49
CA ALA A 116 2.11 -14.46 -20.91
C ALA A 116 1.75 -13.28 -21.83
N THR A 117 0.76 -12.47 -21.46
CA THR A 117 0.38 -11.26 -22.21
C THR A 117 1.48 -10.20 -22.15
N ALA A 118 2.04 -9.95 -20.98
CA ALA A 118 3.16 -9.02 -20.82
C ALA A 118 4.37 -9.43 -21.66
N GLY A 119 4.68 -10.72 -21.75
CA GLY A 119 5.77 -11.24 -22.58
C GLY A 119 5.57 -11.05 -24.09
N LYS A 120 4.33 -10.87 -24.56
CA LYS A 120 4.02 -10.58 -25.97
C LYS A 120 4.13 -9.09 -26.32
N ILE A 121 4.08 -8.22 -25.32
CA ILE A 121 4.18 -6.77 -25.53
C ILE A 121 5.64 -6.37 -25.68
N GLN A 122 6.05 -6.04 -26.90
CA GLN A 122 7.44 -5.68 -27.22
C GLN A 122 7.71 -4.17 -27.24
N THR A 123 6.65 -3.34 -27.23
CA THR A 123 6.76 -1.88 -27.31
C THR A 123 6.96 -1.21 -25.96
N MET A 124 6.80 -1.96 -24.88
CA MET A 124 6.94 -1.51 -23.50
C MET A 124 7.71 -2.57 -22.69
N ALA A 125 8.40 -2.13 -21.64
CA ALA A 125 9.12 -3.01 -20.73
C ALA A 125 8.37 -3.11 -19.39
N ILE A 126 8.46 -4.26 -18.72
CA ILE A 126 7.93 -4.41 -17.35
C ILE A 126 8.70 -3.46 -16.44
N SER A 127 7.96 -2.55 -15.80
CA SER A 127 8.51 -1.55 -14.88
C SER A 127 8.24 -1.88 -13.42
N GLN A 128 7.13 -2.57 -13.15
CA GLN A 128 6.76 -2.95 -11.79
C GLN A 128 5.92 -4.23 -11.79
N VAL A 129 6.15 -5.05 -10.77
CA VAL A 129 5.33 -6.22 -10.47
C VAL A 129 4.95 -6.14 -9.00
N GLY A 130 3.68 -6.28 -8.70
CA GLY A 130 3.15 -6.27 -7.34
C GLY A 130 2.00 -7.24 -7.19
N PHE A 131 1.67 -7.53 -5.94
CA PHE A 131 0.49 -8.31 -5.59
C PHE A 131 -0.44 -7.46 -4.74
N ALA A 132 -1.72 -7.77 -4.77
CA ALA A 132 -2.75 -7.06 -4.02
C ALA A 132 -3.88 -8.04 -3.62
N LEU A 133 -4.78 -7.55 -2.78
CA LEU A 133 -6.04 -8.23 -2.52
C LEU A 133 -7.13 -7.68 -3.44
N SER A 134 -7.94 -8.57 -3.97
CA SER A 134 -9.19 -8.18 -4.63
C SER A 134 -10.11 -7.46 -3.64
N ARG A 135 -11.04 -6.68 -4.17
CA ARG A 135 -12.01 -5.95 -3.34
C ARG A 135 -12.81 -6.89 -2.42
N GLU A 136 -13.19 -8.05 -2.96
CA GLU A 136 -13.93 -9.07 -2.22
C GLU A 136 -13.08 -9.70 -1.11
N ALA A 137 -11.83 -10.09 -1.43
CA ALA A 137 -10.91 -10.65 -0.46
C ALA A 137 -10.59 -9.65 0.65
N ARG A 138 -10.38 -8.38 0.30
CA ARG A 138 -10.16 -7.28 1.23
C ARG A 138 -11.33 -7.12 2.20
N ALA A 139 -12.56 -6.98 1.68
CA ALA A 139 -13.76 -6.79 2.50
C ALA A 139 -13.99 -7.97 3.47
N LYS A 140 -13.71 -9.20 3.01
CA LYS A 140 -13.79 -10.40 3.87
C LYS A 140 -12.78 -10.34 5.00
N VAL A 141 -11.51 -10.05 4.70
CA VAL A 141 -10.42 -10.00 5.68
C VAL A 141 -10.63 -8.86 6.69
N GLU A 142 -11.10 -7.71 6.25
CA GLU A 142 -11.44 -6.58 7.14
C GLU A 142 -12.54 -6.99 8.12
N GLY A 143 -13.59 -7.67 7.66
CA GLY A 143 -14.66 -8.16 8.53
C GLY A 143 -14.18 -9.20 9.55
N GLU A 144 -13.31 -10.12 9.14
CA GLU A 144 -12.71 -11.11 10.02
C GLU A 144 -11.81 -10.45 11.08
N ALA A 145 -10.94 -9.53 10.67
CA ALA A 145 -10.06 -8.79 11.58
C ALA A 145 -10.85 -7.95 12.59
N GLN A 146 -11.92 -7.29 12.13
CA GLN A 146 -12.81 -6.53 13.00
C GLN A 146 -13.50 -7.42 14.04
N THR A 147 -13.98 -8.59 13.64
CA THR A 147 -14.58 -9.57 14.55
C THR A 147 -13.62 -10.00 15.64
N LEU A 148 -12.39 -10.36 15.26
CA LEU A 148 -11.33 -10.74 16.21
C LEU A 148 -10.97 -9.60 17.17
N ALA A 149 -10.89 -8.37 16.68
CA ALA A 149 -10.63 -7.19 17.51
C ALA A 149 -11.74 -6.97 18.55
N ILE A 150 -13.01 -7.09 18.13
CA ILE A 150 -14.17 -6.95 19.01
C ILE A 150 -14.20 -8.05 20.09
N GLU A 151 -13.92 -9.28 19.73
CA GLU A 151 -13.88 -10.42 20.69
C GLU A 151 -12.77 -10.20 21.73
N GLN A 152 -11.57 -9.81 21.29
CA GLN A 152 -10.46 -9.49 22.19
C GLN A 152 -10.78 -8.29 23.09
N PHE A 153 -11.41 -7.26 22.54
CA PHE A 153 -11.85 -6.10 23.33
C PHE A 153 -12.82 -6.52 24.43
N LYS A 154 -13.87 -7.29 24.06
CA LYS A 154 -14.88 -7.75 25.02
C LYS A 154 -14.28 -8.60 26.13
N ALA A 155 -13.38 -9.51 25.79
CA ALA A 155 -12.70 -10.36 26.77
C ALA A 155 -11.89 -9.50 27.76
N ARG A 156 -11.04 -8.60 27.26
CA ARG A 156 -10.23 -7.70 28.10
C ARG A 156 -11.07 -6.76 28.95
N ALA A 157 -12.15 -6.19 28.38
CA ALA A 157 -13.06 -5.31 29.11
C ALA A 157 -13.74 -6.03 30.27
N ALA A 158 -14.20 -7.27 30.06
CA ALA A 158 -14.80 -8.09 31.10
C ALA A 158 -13.80 -8.45 32.21
N ASP A 159 -12.56 -8.79 31.83
CA ASP A 159 -11.50 -9.13 32.79
C ASP A 159 -11.11 -7.92 33.65
N LEU A 160 -10.92 -6.75 33.02
CA LEU A 160 -10.62 -5.51 33.73
C LEU A 160 -11.77 -5.09 34.65
N SER A 161 -13.02 -5.16 34.18
CA SER A 161 -14.19 -4.83 34.99
C SER A 161 -14.22 -5.67 36.27
N ARG A 162 -14.06 -6.98 36.15
CA ARG A 162 -13.98 -7.90 37.30
C ARG A 162 -12.79 -7.63 38.21
N GLY A 163 -11.61 -7.38 37.60
CA GLY A 163 -10.38 -7.10 38.36
C GLY A 163 -10.46 -5.84 39.20
N PHE A 164 -11.21 -4.83 38.75
CA PHE A 164 -11.51 -3.61 39.53
C PHE A 164 -12.75 -3.71 40.43
N GLY A 165 -13.37 -4.88 40.52
CA GLY A 165 -14.52 -5.11 41.40
C GLY A 165 -15.88 -4.64 40.86
N PHE A 166 -15.97 -4.37 39.54
CA PHE A 166 -17.24 -4.02 38.91
C PHE A 166 -17.93 -5.27 38.34
N ALA A 167 -19.24 -5.35 38.48
CA ALA A 167 -20.02 -6.46 37.94
C ALA A 167 -20.10 -6.46 36.40
N ASN A 168 -20.17 -5.27 35.80
CA ASN A 168 -20.35 -5.08 34.36
C ASN A 168 -19.65 -3.80 33.88
N TYR A 169 -19.58 -3.62 32.58
CA TYR A 169 -19.16 -2.38 31.91
C TYR A 169 -20.15 -1.97 30.82
N SER A 170 -20.12 -0.73 30.43
CA SER A 170 -20.85 -0.20 29.29
C SER A 170 -19.89 0.52 28.34
N LEU A 171 -20.16 0.44 27.04
CA LEU A 171 -19.40 1.18 26.05
C LEU A 171 -19.85 2.63 26.01
N ARG A 172 -18.89 3.54 26.10
CA ARG A 172 -19.13 4.98 25.95
C ARG A 172 -18.83 5.44 24.52
N GLU A 173 -17.68 5.01 23.99
CA GLU A 173 -17.22 5.40 22.66
C GLU A 173 -16.42 4.25 22.06
N VAL A 174 -16.59 4.03 20.77
CA VAL A 174 -15.81 3.03 19.99
C VAL A 174 -15.30 3.72 18.76
N SER A 175 -13.98 3.62 18.54
CA SER A 175 -13.33 4.03 17.31
C SER A 175 -12.73 2.78 16.64
N VAL A 176 -13.05 2.57 15.37
CA VAL A 176 -12.54 1.44 14.59
C VAL A 176 -11.66 1.99 13.47
N ASN A 177 -10.40 1.56 13.44
CA ASN A 177 -9.47 1.91 12.38
C ASN A 177 -8.96 0.62 11.75
N SER A 178 -9.00 0.54 10.43
CA SER A 178 -8.34 -0.52 9.66
C SER A 178 -7.00 0.00 9.13
N ASN A 179 -5.94 -0.78 9.31
CA ASN A 179 -4.62 -0.47 8.77
C ASN A 179 -4.10 -1.69 8.03
N GLU A 180 -3.84 -1.54 6.73
CA GLU A 180 -3.18 -2.58 5.96
C GLU A 180 -1.67 -2.49 6.20
N MET A 181 -1.15 -3.35 7.07
CA MET A 181 0.28 -3.62 7.09
C MET A 181 0.60 -4.64 6.00
N SER A 182 1.09 -4.18 4.85
CA SER A 182 1.78 -5.06 3.92
C SER A 182 3.04 -5.58 4.62
N PRO A 183 3.20 -6.90 4.81
CA PRO A 183 4.45 -7.41 5.36
C PRO A 183 5.55 -7.01 4.38
N GLY A 184 6.45 -6.14 4.80
CA GLY A 184 7.65 -5.86 4.05
C GLY A 184 8.38 -7.18 3.73
N PRO A 185 9.14 -7.26 2.62
CA PRO A 185 9.86 -8.46 2.28
C PRO A 185 10.70 -8.88 3.50
N ARG A 186 10.39 -10.05 4.07
CA ARG A 186 11.19 -10.63 5.14
C ARG A 186 12.59 -10.81 4.56
N PRO A 187 13.64 -10.19 5.11
CA PRO A 187 14.98 -10.50 4.68
C PRO A 187 15.17 -12.00 4.88
N ARG A 188 15.36 -12.75 3.80
CA ARG A 188 15.85 -14.12 3.90
C ARG A 188 17.15 -14.00 4.68
N ALA A 189 17.18 -14.54 5.89
CA ALA A 189 18.42 -14.78 6.59
C ALA A 189 19.25 -15.67 5.67
N MET A 190 20.19 -15.07 4.92
CA MET A 190 21.26 -15.82 4.31
C MET A 190 22.01 -16.43 5.48
N ALA A 191 21.91 -17.75 5.62
CA ALA A 191 22.79 -18.50 6.47
C ALA A 191 24.21 -18.22 5.95
N MET A 192 24.90 -17.28 6.55
CA MET A 192 26.32 -17.13 6.40
C MET A 192 26.93 -18.37 7.06
N GLU A 193 27.29 -19.33 6.23
CA GLU A 193 28.25 -20.36 6.61
C GLU A 193 29.53 -19.64 7.03
N ALA A 194 29.69 -19.46 8.33
CA ALA A 194 30.94 -18.98 8.92
C ALA A 194 31.97 -20.10 8.70
N LYS A 195 32.71 -20.05 7.60
CA LYS A 195 34.01 -20.73 7.51
C LYS A 195 34.89 -20.06 8.57
N SER A 196 35.07 -20.76 9.68
CA SER A 196 36.10 -20.48 10.64
C SER A 196 37.45 -20.57 9.93
N ALA A 197 38.03 -19.42 9.57
CA ALA A 197 39.41 -19.33 9.21
C ALA A 197 40.20 -19.52 10.53
N ALA A 198 40.87 -20.66 10.65
CA ALA A 198 41.83 -20.93 11.66
C ALA A 198 42.94 -19.86 11.57
N TYR A 199 43.04 -19.02 12.60
CA TYR A 199 44.17 -18.12 12.78
C TYR A 199 45.35 -18.97 13.18
N SER A 200 46.28 -19.15 12.29
CA SER A 200 47.59 -19.76 12.56
C SER A 200 48.44 -18.72 13.29
N ASP A 201 48.72 -19.00 14.56
CA ASP A 201 49.67 -18.28 15.39
C ASP A 201 51.09 -18.62 14.90
N ALA A 202 51.72 -17.69 14.23
CA ALA A 202 53.14 -17.78 13.90
C ALA A 202 53.91 -16.81 14.81
N PRO A 203 54.95 -17.29 15.54
CA PRO A 203 55.71 -16.43 16.42
C PRO A 203 56.63 -15.49 15.65
N VAL A 204 56.64 -14.22 16.07
CA VAL A 204 57.55 -13.18 15.57
C VAL A 204 58.91 -13.33 16.27
N PRO A 205 60.05 -13.39 15.54
CA PRO A 205 61.34 -13.33 16.20
C PRO A 205 61.68 -11.90 16.62
N VAL A 206 62.20 -11.77 17.85
CA VAL A 206 62.77 -10.54 18.45
C VAL A 206 64.27 -10.46 18.06
N GLU A 207 64.67 -9.37 17.43
CA GLU A 207 66.01 -8.79 17.50
C GLU A 207 65.90 -7.33 17.93
#